data_ae8ee0a43b799b318434a317e4213509
#
_entry.id   ae8ee0a43b799b318434a317e4213509
#
_cell.length_a   1.000
_cell.length_b   1.000
_cell.length_c   1.000
_cell.angle_alpha   90.00
_cell.angle_beta   90.00
_cell.angle_gamma   90.00
#
_symmetry.space_group_name_H-M   'P 1'
#
loop_
_entity.id
_entity.type
_entity.pdbx_description
1 polymer ?
#
loop_
_entity_poly.entity_id
_entity_poly.type
_entity_poly.pdbx_seq_one_letter_code
_entity_poly.pdbx_strand_id
1 'polypeptide(L)'
;LNNPNLFDFSQWQTFDTGFWFGIVTFNNQLIATNANARTYRFNGGTAFEILNHNQAGLKLKTNGTELIVTTQNNVYVLNQSFSILAHITQIPNFTVRFTAASVVGGIIYIGTEKEGLFSTSLSNPTVFTAMSPNGPLQNSTFRLKKATNKIWVVHGDYSQSFNPYPLDELGISTFTADQGWDVIPYSDLSGAKSLSDIAINPSNQNQ
;
A
#
# COMPACT_ATOMS: atom_id res chain seq x y z
N LEU A 1 33.02 -9.46 9.68
CA LEU A 1 32.34 -9.91 10.89
C LEU A 1 32.72 -11.36 11.17
N ASN A 2 33.84 -11.55 11.87
CA ASN A 2 34.31 -12.89 12.27
C ASN A 2 33.94 -13.21 13.72
N ASN A 3 32.79 -12.77 14.19
CA ASN A 3 32.35 -13.17 15.53
C ASN A 3 31.54 -14.45 15.45
N PRO A 4 32.04 -15.59 15.96
CA PRO A 4 31.32 -16.86 15.94
C PRO A 4 30.13 -16.88 16.90
N ASN A 5 30.02 -15.94 17.82
CA ASN A 5 28.93 -15.84 18.78
C ASN A 5 28.13 -14.55 18.60
N LEU A 6 27.13 -14.59 17.74
CA LEU A 6 26.23 -13.43 17.48
C LEU A 6 25.34 -13.08 18.68
N PHE A 7 25.22 -13.97 19.68
CA PHE A 7 24.44 -13.73 20.91
C PHE A 7 25.23 -12.92 21.96
N ASP A 8 26.55 -12.83 21.81
CA ASP A 8 27.40 -12.02 22.70
C ASP A 8 27.49 -10.57 22.18
N PHE A 9 26.56 -9.73 22.62
CA PHE A 9 26.49 -8.33 22.21
C PHE A 9 27.71 -7.51 22.67
N SER A 10 28.54 -7.96 23.63
CA SER A 10 29.76 -7.31 24.04
C SER A 10 30.83 -7.29 22.94
N GLN A 11 30.71 -8.20 21.97
CA GLN A 11 31.59 -8.31 20.80
C GLN A 11 31.10 -7.45 19.62
N TRP A 12 29.92 -6.85 19.72
CA TRP A 12 29.39 -6.03 18.65
C TRP A 12 30.08 -4.67 18.62
N GLN A 13 30.44 -4.24 17.44
CA GLN A 13 31.01 -2.91 17.23
C GLN A 13 29.96 -2.03 16.55
N THR A 14 29.73 -0.84 17.12
CA THR A 14 28.89 0.16 16.50
C THR A 14 29.58 0.71 15.25
N PHE A 15 28.95 0.54 14.09
CA PHE A 15 29.48 1.09 12.84
C PHE A 15 29.19 2.59 12.74
N ASP A 16 28.00 3.02 13.11
CA ASP A 16 27.52 4.39 13.06
C ASP A 16 26.42 4.59 14.13
N THR A 17 26.32 5.79 14.68
CA THR A 17 25.29 6.18 15.66
C THR A 17 24.04 6.77 15.01
N GLY A 18 23.98 6.85 13.66
CA GLY A 18 22.85 7.36 12.91
C GLY A 18 21.63 6.43 12.94
N PHE A 19 20.47 6.99 12.61
CA PHE A 19 19.23 6.22 12.45
C PHE A 19 19.18 5.59 11.06
N TRP A 20 19.04 4.24 11.01
CA TRP A 20 18.94 3.46 9.79
C TRP A 20 17.55 2.86 9.68
N PHE A 21 16.91 2.99 8.51
CA PHE A 21 15.52 2.57 8.28
C PHE A 21 15.37 1.29 7.49
N GLY A 22 16.42 0.80 6.89
CA GLY A 22 16.39 -0.44 6.14
C GLY A 22 17.77 -0.95 5.81
N ILE A 23 17.88 -2.27 5.77
CA ILE A 23 19.10 -2.97 5.42
C ILE A 23 18.74 -4.20 4.57
N VAL A 24 19.42 -4.37 3.44
CA VAL A 24 19.24 -5.51 2.53
C VAL A 24 20.57 -5.96 1.96
N THR A 25 20.64 -7.21 1.50
CA THR A 25 21.74 -7.67 0.64
C THR A 25 21.33 -7.54 -0.81
N PHE A 26 22.12 -6.82 -1.60
CA PHE A 26 21.90 -6.63 -3.03
C PHE A 26 23.22 -6.70 -3.78
N ASN A 27 23.27 -7.48 -4.86
CA ASN A 27 24.49 -7.71 -5.64
C ASN A 27 25.71 -8.09 -4.78
N ASN A 28 25.50 -9.02 -3.83
CA ASN A 28 26.49 -9.49 -2.84
C ASN A 28 27.09 -8.38 -1.94
N GLN A 29 26.44 -7.24 -1.85
CA GLN A 29 26.84 -6.13 -1.00
C GLN A 29 25.75 -5.83 0.01
N LEU A 30 26.15 -5.36 1.19
CA LEU A 30 25.23 -4.85 2.18
C LEU A 30 24.82 -3.43 1.77
N ILE A 31 23.54 -3.17 1.72
CA ILE A 31 22.94 -1.87 1.39
C ILE A 31 22.12 -1.41 2.58
N ALA A 32 22.25 -0.15 2.96
CA ALA A 32 21.40 0.43 4.00
C ALA A 32 21.01 1.88 3.66
N THR A 33 19.83 2.29 4.12
CA THR A 33 19.34 3.68 4.00
C THR A 33 19.16 4.31 5.37
N ASN A 34 19.46 5.60 5.49
CA ASN A 34 19.45 6.30 6.77
C ASN A 34 18.49 7.51 6.81
N ALA A 35 18.36 8.10 8.00
CA ALA A 35 17.57 9.30 8.25
C ALA A 35 18.11 10.55 7.53
N ASN A 36 19.38 10.57 7.18
CA ASN A 36 20.07 11.71 6.55
C ASN A 36 19.87 11.73 5.03
N ALA A 37 18.81 11.08 4.55
CA ALA A 37 18.41 11.08 3.15
C ALA A 37 19.43 10.42 2.19
N ARG A 38 20.12 9.39 2.67
CA ARG A 38 21.15 8.71 1.91
C ARG A 38 21.00 7.20 1.95
N THR A 39 21.37 6.56 0.84
CA THR A 39 21.53 5.11 0.75
C THR A 39 22.98 4.79 0.44
N TYR A 40 23.53 3.83 1.17
CA TYR A 40 24.92 3.42 1.09
C TYR A 40 25.06 1.95 0.73
N ARG A 41 26.10 1.61 0.03
CA ARG A 41 26.65 0.25 -0.06
C ARG A 41 27.86 0.13 0.87
N PHE A 42 28.03 -1.04 1.45
CA PHE A 42 29.14 -1.33 2.34
C PHE A 42 30.08 -2.38 1.72
N ASN A 43 31.35 -2.09 1.75
CA ASN A 43 32.39 -3.00 1.31
C ASN A 43 33.55 -2.95 2.30
N GLY A 44 33.84 -4.08 2.98
CA GLY A 44 34.95 -4.20 3.92
C GLY A 44 34.90 -3.19 5.08
N GLY A 45 33.71 -2.78 5.53
CA GLY A 45 33.52 -1.81 6.62
C GLY A 45 33.54 -0.34 6.15
N THR A 46 33.69 -0.07 4.86
CA THR A 46 33.60 1.28 4.28
C THR A 46 32.24 1.50 3.64
N ALA A 47 31.62 2.64 3.94
CA ALA A 47 30.35 3.05 3.35
C ALA A 47 30.58 3.93 2.12
N PHE A 48 29.94 3.59 1.01
CA PHE A 48 29.96 4.37 -0.23
C PHE A 48 28.52 4.80 -0.54
N GLU A 49 28.28 6.11 -0.66
CA GLU A 49 26.98 6.64 -1.05
C GLU A 49 26.64 6.19 -2.48
N ILE A 50 25.43 5.65 -2.65
CA ILE A 50 24.91 5.23 -3.97
C ILE A 50 23.69 6.05 -4.39
N LEU A 51 23.00 6.68 -3.45
CA LEU A 51 21.83 7.51 -3.73
C LEU A 51 21.66 8.58 -2.65
N ASN A 52 21.47 9.82 -3.09
CA ASN A 52 20.95 10.91 -2.29
C ASN A 52 19.48 11.15 -2.68
N HIS A 53 18.57 10.92 -1.74
CA HIS A 53 17.13 11.03 -2.01
C HIS A 53 16.44 12.23 -1.33
N ASN A 54 17.23 13.13 -0.74
CA ASN A 54 16.80 14.41 -0.12
C ASN A 54 15.71 14.29 0.96
N GLN A 55 15.39 13.11 1.41
CA GLN A 55 14.40 12.80 2.45
C GLN A 55 14.81 11.54 3.19
N ALA A 56 14.33 11.38 4.44
CA ALA A 56 14.53 10.15 5.18
C ALA A 56 13.98 8.95 4.41
N GLY A 57 14.75 7.88 4.30
CA GLY A 57 14.31 6.63 3.71
C GLY A 57 13.25 5.97 4.61
N LEU A 58 12.18 5.46 4.03
CA LEU A 58 11.14 4.72 4.75
C LEU A 58 11.32 3.20 4.61
N LYS A 59 11.57 2.75 3.40
CA LYS A 59 11.72 1.33 3.08
C LYS A 59 12.83 1.12 2.06
N LEU A 60 13.56 0.03 2.26
CA LEU A 60 14.55 -0.48 1.35
C LEU A 60 14.20 -1.93 1.04
N LYS A 61 14.09 -2.27 -0.24
CA LYS A 61 13.76 -3.61 -0.72
C LYS A 61 14.60 -4.00 -1.92
N THR A 62 14.67 -5.29 -2.18
CA THR A 62 15.23 -5.85 -3.42
C THR A 62 14.45 -7.10 -3.83
N ASN A 63 14.40 -7.36 -5.12
CA ASN A 63 13.94 -8.62 -5.72
C ASN A 63 15.11 -9.44 -6.32
N GLY A 64 16.36 -9.01 -6.08
CA GLY A 64 17.58 -9.65 -6.60
C GLY A 64 18.14 -8.97 -7.86
N THR A 65 17.32 -8.33 -8.68
CA THR A 65 17.72 -7.61 -9.89
C THR A 65 17.60 -6.10 -9.74
N GLU A 66 16.62 -5.64 -8.98
CA GLU A 66 16.38 -4.23 -8.67
C GLU A 66 16.52 -3.97 -7.17
N LEU A 67 17.05 -2.79 -6.85
CA LEU A 67 17.04 -2.19 -5.53
C LEU A 67 16.01 -1.06 -5.49
N ILE A 68 15.08 -1.13 -4.56
CA ILE A 68 13.99 -0.18 -4.43
C ILE A 68 14.15 0.63 -3.14
N VAL A 69 14.24 1.95 -3.27
CA VAL A 69 14.31 2.91 -2.16
C VAL A 69 13.02 3.73 -2.15
N THR A 70 12.28 3.68 -1.05
CA THR A 70 11.05 4.44 -0.87
C THR A 70 11.24 5.47 0.23
N THR A 71 10.89 6.72 -0.08
CA THR A 71 10.71 7.83 0.86
C THR A 71 9.23 8.25 0.86
N GLN A 72 8.83 9.23 1.65
CA GLN A 72 7.44 9.72 1.60
C GLN A 72 7.04 10.29 0.23
N ASN A 73 7.98 10.91 -0.50
CA ASN A 73 7.67 11.61 -1.75
C ASN A 73 8.42 11.05 -2.95
N ASN A 74 9.23 10.00 -2.77
CA ASN A 74 10.01 9.43 -3.86
C ASN A 74 10.02 7.89 -3.80
N VAL A 75 9.93 7.28 -4.97
CA VAL A 75 10.26 5.88 -5.18
C VAL A 75 11.38 5.81 -6.22
N TYR A 76 12.51 5.26 -5.85
CA TYR A 76 13.63 5.00 -6.75
C TYR A 76 13.74 3.51 -7.00
N VAL A 77 13.95 3.14 -8.25
CA VAL A 77 14.30 1.77 -8.65
C VAL A 77 15.67 1.83 -9.31
N LEU A 78 16.63 1.09 -8.77
CA LEU A 78 18.00 1.04 -9.26
C LEU A 78 18.33 -0.37 -9.76
N ASN A 79 19.19 -0.45 -10.79
CA ASN A 79 19.72 -1.71 -11.28
C ASN A 79 20.92 -2.20 -10.45
N GLN A 80 21.51 -3.32 -10.84
CA GLN A 80 22.70 -3.90 -10.17
C GLN A 80 23.95 -3.02 -10.21
N SER A 81 24.03 -2.05 -11.14
CA SER A 81 25.09 -1.05 -11.20
C SER A 81 24.76 0.21 -10.42
N PHE A 82 23.66 0.22 -9.65
CA PHE A 82 23.11 1.36 -8.91
C PHE A 82 22.68 2.55 -9.79
N SER A 83 22.47 2.33 -11.09
CA SER A 83 21.87 3.32 -11.98
C SER A 83 20.37 3.36 -11.80
N ILE A 84 19.77 4.55 -11.79
CA ILE A 84 18.33 4.74 -11.64
C ILE A 84 17.62 4.28 -12.92
N LEU A 85 16.74 3.28 -12.78
CA LEU A 85 15.84 2.80 -13.83
C LEU A 85 14.51 3.58 -13.83
N ALA A 86 14.01 3.91 -12.64
CA ALA A 86 12.79 4.70 -12.47
C ALA A 86 12.90 5.60 -11.23
N HIS A 87 12.34 6.81 -11.36
CA HIS A 87 12.18 7.75 -10.26
C HIS A 87 10.77 8.32 -10.30
N ILE A 88 9.95 7.98 -9.30
CA ILE A 88 8.55 8.36 -9.20
C ILE A 88 8.41 9.35 -8.04
N THR A 89 7.90 10.54 -8.34
CA THR A 89 7.71 11.63 -7.38
C THR A 89 6.25 11.97 -7.14
N GLN A 90 5.36 11.52 -8.05
CA GLN A 90 3.93 11.80 -7.98
C GLN A 90 3.13 10.74 -8.74
N ILE A 91 1.86 10.63 -8.42
CA ILE A 91 0.86 9.89 -9.20
C ILE A 91 -0.15 10.94 -9.71
N PRO A 92 -0.34 11.07 -11.04
CA PRO A 92 -1.26 12.06 -11.60
C PRO A 92 -2.66 11.98 -10.98
N ASN A 93 -3.25 13.14 -10.69
CA ASN A 93 -4.58 13.31 -10.09
C ASN A 93 -4.71 12.85 -8.62
N PHE A 94 -3.61 12.45 -7.97
CA PHE A 94 -3.61 12.05 -6.56
C PHE A 94 -2.57 12.83 -5.76
N THR A 95 -2.93 13.23 -4.55
CA THR A 95 -1.96 13.76 -3.57
C THR A 95 -1.54 12.62 -2.66
N VAL A 96 -0.41 12.00 -2.98
CA VAL A 96 0.03 10.78 -2.31
C VAL A 96 1.25 10.99 -1.41
N ARG A 97 1.33 10.19 -0.35
CA ARG A 97 2.55 9.88 0.37
C ARG A 97 2.85 8.41 0.18
N PHE A 98 4.04 8.10 -0.32
CA PHE A 98 4.45 6.71 -0.52
C PHE A 98 4.81 6.06 0.81
N THR A 99 4.47 4.78 0.95
CA THR A 99 4.76 4.00 2.15
C THR A 99 5.70 2.84 1.88
N ALA A 100 5.61 2.24 0.72
CA ALA A 100 6.48 1.16 0.25
C ALA A 100 6.38 1.01 -1.27
N ALA A 101 7.39 0.41 -1.88
CA ALA A 101 7.31 -0.03 -3.27
C ALA A 101 8.01 -1.38 -3.45
N SER A 102 7.67 -2.10 -4.52
CA SER A 102 8.28 -3.36 -4.93
C SER A 102 8.20 -3.50 -6.44
N VAL A 103 9.12 -4.26 -7.03
CA VAL A 103 9.10 -4.59 -8.46
C VAL A 103 8.91 -6.09 -8.62
N VAL A 104 7.93 -6.47 -9.44
CA VAL A 104 7.65 -7.87 -9.79
C VAL A 104 7.32 -7.95 -11.28
N GLY A 105 8.06 -8.77 -12.04
CA GLY A 105 7.83 -8.97 -13.47
C GLY A 105 7.84 -7.68 -14.31
N GLY A 106 8.71 -6.70 -13.97
CA GLY A 106 8.79 -5.44 -14.68
C GLY A 106 7.67 -4.45 -14.35
N ILE A 107 6.85 -4.73 -13.35
CA ILE A 107 5.81 -3.83 -12.83
C ILE A 107 6.24 -3.31 -11.46
N ILE A 108 6.17 -2.00 -11.27
CA ILE A 108 6.39 -1.33 -9.98
C ILE A 108 5.04 -1.24 -9.27
N TYR A 109 4.94 -1.82 -8.09
CA TYR A 109 3.80 -1.72 -7.18
C TYR A 109 4.12 -0.71 -6.09
N ILE A 110 3.25 0.26 -5.85
CA ILE A 110 3.48 1.40 -4.96
C ILE A 110 2.34 1.50 -3.97
N GLY A 111 2.65 1.31 -2.70
CA GLY A 111 1.73 1.56 -1.59
C GLY A 111 1.74 3.03 -1.20
N THR A 112 0.56 3.55 -0.90
CA THR A 112 0.36 4.93 -0.44
C THR A 112 -0.28 4.96 0.94
N GLU A 113 -0.22 6.11 1.61
CA GLU A 113 -0.76 6.24 2.97
C GLU A 113 -2.29 6.20 3.00
N LYS A 114 -2.96 6.75 1.98
CA LYS A 114 -4.42 6.92 1.96
C LYS A 114 -5.10 6.43 0.69
N GLU A 115 -4.39 6.43 -0.44
CA GLU A 115 -4.98 6.19 -1.77
C GLU A 115 -4.82 4.71 -2.22
N GLY A 116 -4.42 3.82 -1.31
CA GLY A 116 -4.27 2.39 -1.58
C GLY A 116 -3.02 2.04 -2.38
N LEU A 117 -3.14 1.12 -3.30
CA LEU A 117 -2.07 0.55 -4.10
C LEU A 117 -2.16 1.01 -5.56
N PHE A 118 -1.02 1.34 -6.15
CA PHE A 118 -0.89 1.65 -7.57
C PHE A 118 0.13 0.73 -8.23
N SER A 119 -0.04 0.51 -9.52
CA SER A 119 0.97 -0.15 -10.35
C SER A 119 1.34 0.69 -11.56
N THR A 120 2.59 0.57 -12.01
CA THR A 120 3.09 1.18 -13.24
C THR A 120 4.19 0.31 -13.84
N SER A 121 4.43 0.43 -15.15
CA SER A 121 5.51 -0.30 -15.81
C SER A 121 6.88 0.27 -15.44
N LEU A 122 7.86 -0.58 -15.15
CA LEU A 122 9.25 -0.15 -14.95
C LEU A 122 9.85 0.48 -16.21
N SER A 123 9.47 0.01 -17.40
CA SER A 123 9.97 0.53 -18.69
C SER A 123 9.34 1.88 -19.06
N ASN A 124 8.16 2.21 -18.53
CA ASN A 124 7.49 3.49 -18.74
C ASN A 124 6.68 3.88 -17.49
N PRO A 125 7.32 4.44 -16.45
CA PRO A 125 6.68 4.72 -15.17
C PRO A 125 5.87 6.02 -15.18
N THR A 126 5.09 6.28 -16.23
CA THR A 126 4.29 7.51 -16.41
C THR A 126 2.79 7.25 -16.37
N VAL A 127 2.37 6.01 -16.62
CA VAL A 127 0.96 5.59 -16.58
C VAL A 127 0.73 4.73 -15.35
N PHE A 128 -0.20 5.13 -14.50
CA PHE A 128 -0.52 4.44 -13.24
C PHE A 128 -1.91 3.84 -13.28
N THR A 129 -2.02 2.63 -12.75
CA THR A 129 -3.29 1.93 -12.53
C THR A 129 -3.53 1.81 -11.04
N ALA A 130 -4.64 2.34 -10.54
CA ALA A 130 -5.07 2.13 -9.17
C ALA A 130 -5.53 0.68 -8.99
N MET A 131 -5.08 0.05 -7.93
CA MET A 131 -5.42 -1.32 -7.56
C MET A 131 -6.23 -1.27 -6.28
N SER A 132 -7.53 -1.36 -6.40
CA SER A 132 -8.42 -1.51 -5.26
C SER A 132 -8.63 -3.00 -4.99
N PRO A 133 -8.43 -3.49 -3.77
CA PRO A 133 -8.87 -4.83 -3.41
C PRO A 133 -10.37 -4.98 -3.67
N ASN A 134 -10.80 -6.15 -4.11
CA ASN A 134 -12.21 -6.47 -4.15
C ASN A 134 -12.73 -6.45 -2.71
N GLY A 135 -13.60 -5.49 -2.40
CA GLY A 135 -14.09 -5.22 -1.05
C GLY A 135 -15.44 -4.52 -1.07
N PRO A 136 -16.06 -4.30 0.09
CA PRO A 136 -17.28 -3.51 0.18
C PRO A 136 -17.00 -2.05 -0.24
N LEU A 137 -18.05 -1.33 -0.59
CA LEU A 137 -17.99 0.08 -1.02
C LEU A 137 -17.22 0.98 -0.03
N GLN A 138 -17.36 0.66 1.26
CA GLN A 138 -16.67 1.37 2.35
C GLN A 138 -16.25 0.41 3.46
N ASN A 139 -15.24 0.79 4.24
CA ASN A 139 -14.83 0.07 5.43
C ASN A 139 -15.79 0.26 6.62
N SER A 140 -16.63 1.29 6.60
CA SER A 140 -17.67 1.54 7.59
C SER A 140 -18.94 0.75 7.23
N THR A 141 -19.06 -0.45 7.75
CA THR A 141 -20.26 -1.28 7.63
C THR A 141 -21.23 -0.94 8.76
N PHE A 142 -22.43 -0.52 8.44
CA PHE A 142 -23.45 -0.24 9.44
C PHE A 142 -24.33 -1.47 9.73
N ARG A 143 -24.87 -2.07 8.68
CA ARG A 143 -25.72 -3.27 8.81
C ARG A 143 -25.34 -4.34 7.78
N LEU A 144 -25.39 -5.58 8.23
CA LEU A 144 -25.14 -6.77 7.41
C LEU A 144 -26.32 -7.72 7.53
N LYS A 145 -26.81 -8.25 6.39
CA LYS A 145 -27.83 -9.29 6.31
C LYS A 145 -27.35 -10.43 5.42
N LYS A 146 -27.58 -11.65 5.89
CA LYS A 146 -27.30 -12.86 5.13
C LYS A 146 -28.55 -13.34 4.41
N ALA A 147 -28.46 -13.54 3.10
CA ALA A 147 -29.34 -14.37 2.29
C ALA A 147 -28.73 -15.78 2.13
N THR A 148 -29.34 -16.67 1.33
CA THR A 148 -28.83 -18.04 1.18
C THR A 148 -27.39 -18.09 0.69
N ASN A 149 -27.09 -17.39 -0.41
CA ASN A 149 -25.76 -17.41 -1.05
C ASN A 149 -25.14 -16.01 -1.15
N LYS A 150 -25.71 -15.00 -0.51
CA LYS A 150 -25.29 -13.61 -0.63
C LYS A 150 -25.32 -12.91 0.72
N ILE A 151 -24.34 -12.06 0.95
CA ILE A 151 -24.31 -11.11 2.05
C ILE A 151 -24.63 -9.73 1.48
N TRP A 152 -25.48 -8.99 2.13
CA TRP A 152 -25.88 -7.62 1.81
C TRP A 152 -25.34 -6.69 2.88
N VAL A 153 -24.76 -5.58 2.49
CA VAL A 153 -24.15 -4.61 3.41
C VAL A 153 -24.60 -3.20 3.05
N VAL A 154 -25.15 -2.49 4.03
CA VAL A 154 -25.49 -1.08 3.93
C VAL A 154 -24.57 -0.26 4.83
N HIS A 155 -24.34 0.99 4.45
CA HIS A 155 -23.31 1.87 4.99
C HIS A 155 -23.89 3.15 5.63
N GLY A 156 -25.22 3.24 5.77
CA GLY A 156 -25.87 4.36 6.45
C GLY A 156 -25.68 4.31 7.97
N ASP A 157 -26.24 5.29 8.64
CA ASP A 157 -26.20 5.39 10.10
C ASP A 157 -27.47 6.07 10.62
N TYR A 158 -27.60 6.19 11.95
CA TYR A 158 -28.67 6.90 12.64
C TYR A 158 -28.11 8.04 13.48
N SER A 159 -28.88 9.11 13.57
CA SER A 159 -28.73 10.10 14.63
C SER A 159 -29.12 9.51 16.00
N GLN A 160 -28.87 10.23 17.07
CA GLN A 160 -29.34 9.87 18.43
C GLN A 160 -30.87 9.75 18.53
N SER A 161 -31.63 10.36 17.61
CA SER A 161 -33.08 10.29 17.51
C SER A 161 -33.56 9.19 16.58
N PHE A 162 -32.70 8.26 16.19
CA PHE A 162 -32.99 7.15 15.26
C PHE A 162 -33.44 7.60 13.85
N ASN A 163 -33.15 8.81 13.45
CA ASN A 163 -33.32 9.25 12.06
C ASN A 163 -32.08 8.91 11.25
N PRO A 164 -32.19 8.51 9.97
CA PRO A 164 -31.05 8.29 9.09
C PRO A 164 -30.15 9.54 9.03
N TYR A 165 -28.87 9.37 9.36
CA TYR A 165 -27.90 10.47 9.39
C TYR A 165 -26.45 9.91 9.41
N PRO A 166 -25.50 10.54 8.65
CA PRO A 166 -25.72 11.59 7.66
C PRO A 166 -26.52 11.08 6.45
N LEU A 167 -27.09 11.99 5.64
CA LEU A 167 -27.85 11.60 4.44
C LEU A 167 -26.91 11.35 3.25
N ASP A 168 -26.07 10.34 3.39
CA ASP A 168 -25.07 9.98 2.39
C ASP A 168 -25.67 9.25 1.19
N GLU A 169 -25.17 9.55 0.01
CA GLU A 169 -25.53 8.95 -1.27
C GLU A 169 -24.68 7.70 -1.53
N LEU A 170 -24.83 6.71 -0.66
CA LEU A 170 -24.06 5.47 -0.70
C LEU A 170 -24.86 4.35 -1.35
N GLY A 171 -24.16 3.49 -2.10
CA GLY A 171 -24.72 2.27 -2.66
C GLY A 171 -24.87 1.16 -1.63
N ILE A 172 -25.23 -0.03 -2.11
CA ILE A 172 -25.28 -1.27 -1.33
C ILE A 172 -24.13 -2.16 -1.79
N SER A 173 -23.37 -2.70 -0.86
CA SER A 173 -22.39 -3.74 -1.18
C SER A 173 -23.00 -5.12 -1.02
N THR A 174 -22.64 -6.02 -1.92
CA THR A 174 -23.02 -7.43 -1.84
C THR A 174 -21.80 -8.32 -1.94
N PHE A 175 -21.85 -9.47 -1.32
CA PHE A 175 -20.77 -10.46 -1.39
C PHE A 175 -21.35 -11.84 -1.67
N THR A 176 -20.75 -12.55 -2.62
CA THR A 176 -20.95 -13.99 -2.86
C THR A 176 -19.61 -14.71 -2.83
N ALA A 177 -19.62 -15.99 -2.43
CA ALA A 177 -18.38 -16.74 -2.27
C ALA A 177 -17.67 -17.02 -3.60
N ASP A 178 -18.40 -17.07 -4.71
CA ASP A 178 -17.88 -17.36 -6.06
C ASP A 178 -17.42 -16.10 -6.81
N GLN A 179 -18.07 -14.95 -6.60
CA GLN A 179 -17.78 -13.71 -7.35
C GLN A 179 -17.10 -12.63 -6.49
N GLY A 180 -17.08 -12.81 -5.16
CA GLY A 180 -16.54 -11.81 -4.24
C GLY A 180 -17.52 -10.65 -4.01
N TRP A 181 -16.98 -9.45 -3.85
CA TRP A 181 -17.74 -8.23 -3.63
C TRP A 181 -18.24 -7.60 -4.94
N ASP A 182 -19.46 -7.08 -4.87
CA ASP A 182 -20.11 -6.31 -5.93
C ASP A 182 -20.87 -5.13 -5.32
N VAL A 183 -21.18 -4.11 -6.10
CA VAL A 183 -21.81 -2.87 -5.65
C VAL A 183 -23.03 -2.55 -6.48
N ILE A 184 -24.16 -2.31 -5.81
CA ILE A 184 -25.32 -1.63 -6.40
C ILE A 184 -25.10 -0.14 -6.17
N PRO A 185 -24.84 0.66 -7.22
CA PRO A 185 -24.50 2.07 -7.06
C PRO A 185 -25.72 2.88 -6.60
N TYR A 186 -25.49 4.03 -5.98
CA TYR A 186 -26.54 4.93 -5.52
C TYR A 186 -27.51 5.33 -6.64
N SER A 187 -27.03 5.51 -7.87
CA SER A 187 -27.86 5.82 -9.04
C SER A 187 -29.03 4.85 -9.25
N ASP A 188 -28.88 3.60 -8.82
CA ASP A 188 -29.86 2.53 -9.01
C ASP A 188 -30.84 2.41 -7.83
N LEU A 189 -30.67 3.22 -6.80
CA LEU A 189 -31.46 3.18 -5.56
C LEU A 189 -32.61 4.19 -5.53
N SER A 190 -32.99 4.76 -6.68
CA SER A 190 -34.14 5.68 -6.81
C SER A 190 -34.09 6.87 -5.81
N GLY A 191 -32.89 7.34 -5.47
CA GLY A 191 -32.66 8.48 -4.57
C GLY A 191 -32.75 8.16 -3.08
N ALA A 192 -32.78 6.88 -2.69
CA ALA A 192 -32.74 6.47 -1.29
C ALA A 192 -31.37 6.75 -0.69
N LYS A 193 -31.32 7.60 0.35
CA LYS A 193 -30.08 8.02 1.03
C LYS A 193 -29.93 7.34 2.39
N SER A 194 -28.68 7.20 2.83
CA SER A 194 -28.35 6.72 4.17
C SER A 194 -29.07 5.42 4.55
N LEU A 195 -28.95 4.41 3.71
CA LEU A 195 -29.57 3.11 3.95
C LEU A 195 -29.03 2.50 5.24
N SER A 196 -29.86 2.42 6.26
CA SER A 196 -29.48 2.01 7.62
C SER A 196 -30.02 0.63 8.01
N ASP A 197 -30.91 0.04 7.22
CA ASP A 197 -31.33 -1.35 7.38
C ASP A 197 -31.70 -1.97 6.04
N ILE A 198 -31.78 -3.29 6.02
CA ILE A 198 -32.13 -4.09 4.86
C ILE A 198 -32.96 -5.29 5.28
N ALA A 199 -34.03 -5.55 4.57
CA ALA A 199 -34.85 -6.75 4.74
C ALA A 199 -34.78 -7.61 3.48
N ILE A 200 -34.53 -8.88 3.65
CA ILE A 200 -34.46 -9.84 2.54
C ILE A 200 -35.84 -10.46 2.32
N ASN A 201 -36.33 -10.37 1.10
CA ASN A 201 -37.57 -11.05 0.71
C ASN A 201 -37.35 -12.59 0.72
N PRO A 202 -38.04 -13.36 1.56
CA PRO A 202 -37.82 -14.80 1.67
C PRO A 202 -38.14 -15.57 0.39
N SER A 203 -39.03 -15.03 -0.45
CA SER A 203 -39.45 -15.66 -1.72
C SER A 203 -38.56 -15.24 -2.91
N ASN A 204 -37.85 -14.11 -2.80
CA ASN A 204 -36.91 -13.64 -3.80
C ASN A 204 -35.74 -12.93 -3.12
N GLN A 205 -34.68 -13.66 -2.88
CA GLN A 205 -33.53 -13.16 -2.11
C GLN A 205 -32.65 -12.15 -2.87
N ASN A 206 -33.01 -11.80 -4.10
CA ASN A 206 -32.41 -10.69 -4.85
C ASN A 206 -33.25 -9.39 -4.76
N GLN A 207 -34.26 -9.38 -3.89
CA GLN A 207 -35.07 -8.21 -3.54
C GLN A 207 -35.00 -7.92 -2.06
#